data_2bf1941a3a3abf10358aeb7e32128a4f
#
_entry.id   2bf1941a3a3abf10358aeb7e32128a4f
#
_cell.length_a   1.000
_cell.length_b   1.000
_cell.length_c   1.000
_cell.angle_alpha   90.00
_cell.angle_beta   90.00
_cell.angle_gamma   90.00
#
_symmetry.space_group_name_H-M   'P 1'
#
loop_
_entity.id
_entity.type
_entity.pdbx_description
1 polymer ?
#
loop_
_entity_poly.entity_id
_entity_poly.type
_entity_poly.pdbx_seq_one_letter_code
_entity_poly.pdbx_strand_id
1 'polypeptide(L)'
;MARKDNKGRNLKTGEYQRPDGRYEYRYKDEITGKRNSVYAADLASLREMEKKINKDMEDLLITDASVKKLTVNTLFERYMATMNIKERTKKNYIRMWDYRIRNTLGNIRVVDFKTSHVRTFFSALSDEGLAHSTIKGLYGLLNPSFELAVEDGIIRKNPVTGTLGDYGAPAKEKEALTLEQQEKLLKFVEQSNVYKPHLPMMQVMFGACLRVSETIGLTWSDVDMKNREIHVGGQLVYYEGDEGYCFHDSETKTDAGIRDIPMTQMVYDAFRKQRELNLMLGLQSNVEIGGRSGFIFNTKHGRPIMPAGVNSFLKNIVNAYNKKESKLAEEEKREPELMPPISSHTLRHTGCTRLGENNVNPKVMQYVMGHSDAQITMNVYNHIAEKSHVENEMSKMNLPETVPAVV
;
A
#
# COMPACT_ATOMS: atom_id res chain seq x y z
N MET A 1 -53.16 -23.61 -33.11
CA MET A 1 -54.12 -22.69 -32.43
C MET A 1 -53.35 -21.92 -31.33
N ALA A 2 -53.56 -20.60 -31.25
CA ALA A 2 -52.96 -19.79 -30.18
C ALA A 2 -53.57 -20.23 -28.81
N ARG A 3 -52.71 -20.45 -27.80
CA ARG A 3 -53.16 -20.77 -26.45
C ARG A 3 -53.89 -19.56 -25.83
N LYS A 4 -54.99 -19.80 -25.16
CA LYS A 4 -55.78 -18.75 -24.51
C LYS A 4 -55.85 -18.99 -22.99
N ASP A 5 -55.91 -17.91 -22.25
CA ASP A 5 -56.19 -17.98 -20.79
C ASP A 5 -57.71 -18.18 -20.52
N ASN A 6 -58.07 -18.34 -19.25
CA ASN A 6 -59.47 -18.52 -18.80
C ASN A 6 -60.38 -17.31 -19.11
N LYS A 7 -59.80 -16.16 -19.50
CA LYS A 7 -60.50 -14.94 -19.91
C LYS A 7 -60.51 -14.76 -21.43
N GLY A 8 -60.11 -15.79 -22.22
CA GLY A 8 -60.08 -15.77 -23.67
C GLY A 8 -58.94 -14.97 -24.32
N ARG A 9 -57.99 -14.48 -23.55
CA ARG A 9 -56.84 -13.69 -24.06
C ARG A 9 -55.75 -14.60 -24.61
N ASN A 10 -55.13 -14.22 -25.73
CA ASN A 10 -54.04 -14.98 -26.34
C ASN A 10 -52.77 -14.91 -25.47
N LEU A 11 -52.20 -16.08 -25.20
CA LEU A 11 -50.90 -16.23 -24.53
C LEU A 11 -49.79 -16.36 -25.57
N LYS A 12 -48.71 -15.62 -25.36
CA LYS A 12 -47.50 -15.69 -26.20
C LYS A 12 -46.69 -16.95 -25.93
N THR A 13 -45.65 -17.18 -26.74
CA THR A 13 -44.64 -18.23 -26.51
C THR A 13 -43.98 -18.04 -25.15
N GLY A 14 -43.94 -19.07 -24.34
CA GLY A 14 -43.41 -19.02 -22.97
C GLY A 14 -44.42 -18.62 -21.90
N GLU A 15 -45.56 -17.96 -22.25
CA GLU A 15 -46.59 -17.60 -21.29
C GLU A 15 -47.51 -18.80 -21.00
N TYR A 16 -47.89 -19.02 -19.74
CA TYR A 16 -48.82 -20.05 -19.26
C TYR A 16 -49.71 -19.49 -18.17
N GLN A 17 -50.97 -19.96 -18.08
CA GLN A 17 -51.80 -19.76 -16.93
C GLN A 17 -51.81 -21.06 -16.11
N ARG A 18 -51.53 -20.93 -14.81
CA ARG A 18 -51.52 -22.04 -13.85
C ARG A 18 -52.92 -22.34 -13.34
N PRO A 19 -53.16 -23.55 -12.80
CA PRO A 19 -54.48 -23.91 -12.22
C PRO A 19 -54.88 -22.99 -11.05
N ASP A 20 -53.91 -22.40 -10.34
CA ASP A 20 -54.12 -21.44 -9.24
C ASP A 20 -54.49 -20.03 -9.71
N GLY A 21 -54.67 -19.82 -11.02
CA GLY A 21 -55.03 -18.54 -11.65
C GLY A 21 -53.85 -17.60 -11.91
N ARG A 22 -52.65 -17.85 -11.36
CA ARG A 22 -51.47 -17.06 -11.61
C ARG A 22 -50.95 -17.32 -13.02
N TYR A 23 -50.16 -16.38 -13.54
CA TYR A 23 -49.48 -16.48 -14.83
C TYR A 23 -48.02 -16.80 -14.63
N GLU A 24 -47.45 -17.60 -15.53
CA GLU A 24 -46.05 -18.05 -15.54
C GLU A 24 -45.44 -17.74 -16.93
N TYR A 25 -44.24 -17.14 -16.97
CA TYR A 25 -43.46 -17.01 -18.16
C TYR A 25 -42.19 -17.85 -18.02
N ARG A 26 -41.97 -18.78 -18.95
CA ARG A 26 -40.81 -19.68 -19.03
C ARG A 26 -39.89 -19.22 -20.13
N TYR A 27 -38.63 -19.08 -19.81
CA TYR A 27 -37.62 -18.69 -20.76
C TYR A 27 -36.29 -19.45 -20.49
N LYS A 28 -35.38 -19.45 -21.49
CA LYS A 28 -34.05 -19.99 -21.36
C LYS A 28 -33.09 -18.81 -21.35
N ASP A 29 -32.26 -18.72 -20.34
CA ASP A 29 -31.18 -17.75 -20.29
C ASP A 29 -30.10 -18.16 -21.32
N GLU A 30 -29.77 -17.26 -22.25
CA GLU A 30 -28.88 -17.56 -23.38
C GLU A 30 -27.43 -17.70 -22.95
N ILE A 31 -27.02 -17.03 -21.85
CA ILE A 31 -25.65 -17.05 -21.34
C ILE A 31 -25.42 -18.31 -20.52
N THR A 32 -26.29 -18.60 -19.57
CA THR A 32 -26.13 -19.74 -18.66
C THR A 32 -26.73 -21.05 -19.21
N GLY A 33 -27.55 -20.97 -20.25
CA GLY A 33 -28.30 -22.10 -20.79
C GLY A 33 -29.40 -22.65 -19.90
N LYS A 34 -29.62 -22.08 -18.71
CA LYS A 34 -30.58 -22.53 -17.72
C LYS A 34 -32.00 -22.12 -18.10
N ARG A 35 -32.98 -22.97 -17.76
CA ARG A 35 -34.38 -22.67 -17.87
C ARG A 35 -34.88 -22.01 -16.58
N ASN A 36 -35.52 -20.85 -16.73
CA ASN A 36 -36.02 -20.02 -15.64
C ASN A 36 -37.54 -19.78 -15.81
N SER A 37 -38.21 -19.46 -14.72
CA SER A 37 -39.62 -19.07 -14.74
C SER A 37 -39.87 -17.88 -13.82
N VAL A 38 -40.75 -16.97 -14.24
CA VAL A 38 -41.27 -15.88 -13.40
C VAL A 38 -42.76 -15.96 -13.31
N TYR A 39 -43.30 -15.47 -12.22
CA TYR A 39 -44.72 -15.59 -11.89
C TYR A 39 -45.34 -14.22 -11.61
N ALA A 40 -46.57 -14.01 -12.05
CA ALA A 40 -47.35 -12.81 -11.75
C ALA A 40 -48.83 -13.16 -11.46
N ALA A 41 -49.47 -12.29 -10.72
CA ALA A 41 -50.91 -12.46 -10.40
C ALA A 41 -51.80 -12.21 -11.62
N ASP A 42 -51.36 -11.38 -12.55
CA ASP A 42 -52.11 -11.01 -13.76
C ASP A 42 -51.20 -10.99 -15.00
N LEU A 43 -51.83 -11.04 -16.19
CA LEU A 43 -51.13 -11.12 -17.47
C LEU A 43 -50.39 -9.83 -17.84
N ALA A 44 -50.87 -8.66 -17.38
CA ALA A 44 -50.20 -7.38 -17.67
C ALA A 44 -48.86 -7.27 -16.94
N SER A 45 -48.85 -7.56 -15.65
CA SER A 45 -47.63 -7.62 -14.84
C SER A 45 -46.67 -8.68 -15.34
N LEU A 46 -47.16 -9.85 -15.82
CA LEU A 46 -46.28 -10.86 -16.42
C LEU A 46 -45.57 -10.31 -17.67
N ARG A 47 -46.28 -9.61 -18.54
CA ARG A 47 -45.74 -9.03 -19.78
C ARG A 47 -44.76 -7.90 -19.54
N GLU A 48 -44.93 -7.13 -18.48
CA GLU A 48 -43.90 -6.16 -18.06
C GLU A 48 -42.63 -6.86 -17.63
N MET A 49 -42.72 -7.94 -16.85
CA MET A 49 -41.58 -8.77 -16.46
C MET A 49 -40.93 -9.42 -17.70
N GLU A 50 -41.68 -9.97 -18.64
CA GLU A 50 -41.21 -10.53 -19.89
C GLU A 50 -40.43 -9.48 -20.69
N LYS A 51 -40.99 -8.27 -20.87
CA LYS A 51 -40.34 -7.17 -21.58
C LYS A 51 -39.00 -6.81 -20.94
N LYS A 52 -38.94 -6.79 -19.61
CA LYS A 52 -37.68 -6.50 -18.88
C LYS A 52 -36.66 -7.63 -19.05
N ILE A 53 -37.09 -8.89 -18.96
CA ILE A 53 -36.25 -10.07 -19.15
C ILE A 53 -35.66 -10.10 -20.57
N ASN A 54 -36.51 -9.88 -21.59
CA ASN A 54 -36.06 -9.86 -22.99
C ASN A 54 -35.02 -8.74 -23.22
N LYS A 55 -35.28 -7.56 -22.64
CA LYS A 55 -34.29 -6.47 -22.69
C LYS A 55 -32.99 -6.82 -21.97
N ASP A 56 -33.06 -7.50 -20.80
CA ASP A 56 -31.89 -7.97 -20.10
C ASP A 56 -31.10 -9.01 -20.93
N MET A 57 -31.81 -9.91 -21.66
CA MET A 57 -31.18 -10.86 -22.57
C MET A 57 -30.56 -10.19 -23.81
N GLU A 58 -31.24 -9.22 -24.41
CA GLU A 58 -30.69 -8.40 -25.52
C GLU A 58 -29.42 -7.65 -25.09
N ASP A 59 -29.36 -7.20 -23.85
CA ASP A 59 -28.19 -6.53 -23.26
C ASP A 59 -27.13 -7.52 -22.73
N LEU A 60 -27.24 -8.81 -23.07
CA LEU A 60 -26.35 -9.89 -22.63
C LEU A 60 -26.20 -9.98 -21.09
N LEU A 61 -27.26 -9.71 -20.33
CA LEU A 61 -27.28 -9.86 -18.88
C LEU A 61 -27.81 -11.23 -18.45
N ILE A 62 -27.16 -11.80 -17.42
CA ILE A 62 -27.62 -13.03 -16.81
C ILE A 62 -28.98 -12.79 -16.13
N THR A 63 -29.99 -13.53 -16.54
CA THR A 63 -31.36 -13.43 -16.01
C THR A 63 -31.66 -14.45 -14.91
N ASP A 64 -30.67 -15.31 -14.56
CA ASP A 64 -30.82 -16.33 -13.51
C ASP A 64 -31.07 -15.69 -12.13
N ALA A 65 -32.08 -16.16 -11.45
CA ALA A 65 -32.49 -15.69 -10.12
C ALA A 65 -31.38 -15.91 -9.04
N SER A 66 -30.49 -16.87 -9.21
CA SER A 66 -29.38 -17.12 -8.28
C SER A 66 -28.35 -15.99 -8.33
N VAL A 67 -28.08 -15.43 -9.50
CA VAL A 67 -27.15 -14.33 -9.70
C VAL A 67 -27.72 -13.02 -9.16
N LYS A 68 -29.06 -12.83 -9.24
CA LYS A 68 -29.74 -11.66 -8.67
C LYS A 68 -29.65 -11.57 -7.14
N LYS A 69 -29.27 -12.66 -6.46
CA LYS A 69 -29.04 -12.68 -5.00
C LYS A 69 -27.61 -12.40 -4.61
N LEU A 70 -26.69 -12.26 -5.58
CA LEU A 70 -25.28 -12.03 -5.33
C LEU A 70 -25.07 -10.74 -4.54
N THR A 71 -24.38 -10.81 -3.41
CA THR A 71 -24.02 -9.66 -2.59
C THR A 71 -22.65 -9.10 -3.01
N VAL A 72 -22.36 -7.86 -2.63
CA VAL A 72 -21.06 -7.21 -2.87
C VAL A 72 -19.94 -7.99 -2.16
N ASN A 73 -20.19 -8.60 -0.99
CA ASN A 73 -19.23 -9.48 -0.33
C ASN A 73 -18.86 -10.69 -1.20
N THR A 74 -19.88 -11.38 -1.72
CA THR A 74 -19.64 -12.56 -2.56
C THR A 74 -18.98 -12.19 -3.89
N LEU A 75 -19.31 -11.00 -4.44
CA LEU A 75 -18.64 -10.47 -5.63
C LEU A 75 -17.15 -10.22 -5.37
N PHE A 76 -16.80 -9.59 -4.24
CA PHE A 76 -15.41 -9.38 -3.84
C PHE A 76 -14.65 -10.71 -3.66
N GLU A 77 -15.28 -11.72 -3.04
CA GLU A 77 -14.67 -13.05 -2.87
C GLU A 77 -14.37 -13.71 -4.23
N ARG A 78 -15.28 -13.57 -5.21
CA ARG A 78 -15.02 -14.02 -6.60
C ARG A 78 -13.85 -13.26 -7.22
N TYR A 79 -13.84 -11.94 -7.13
CA TYR A 79 -12.75 -11.11 -7.63
C TYR A 79 -11.41 -11.51 -7.00
N MET A 80 -11.34 -11.70 -5.68
CA MET A 80 -10.13 -12.14 -4.98
C MET A 80 -9.64 -13.51 -5.41
N ALA A 81 -10.54 -14.41 -5.84
CA ALA A 81 -10.18 -15.72 -6.36
C ALA A 81 -9.51 -15.66 -7.74
N THR A 82 -9.79 -14.62 -8.55
CA THR A 82 -9.14 -14.43 -9.87
C THR A 82 -7.76 -13.77 -9.77
N MET A 83 -7.42 -13.17 -8.62
CA MET A 83 -6.19 -12.40 -8.49
C MET A 83 -4.96 -13.29 -8.24
N ASN A 84 -3.94 -13.13 -9.06
CA ASN A 84 -2.60 -13.69 -8.80
C ASN A 84 -1.73 -12.67 -8.05
N ILE A 85 -1.88 -12.58 -6.73
CA ILE A 85 -1.16 -11.66 -5.86
C ILE A 85 -0.51 -12.40 -4.70
N LYS A 86 0.58 -11.80 -4.16
CA LYS A 86 1.28 -12.36 -2.99
C LYS A 86 0.32 -12.48 -1.80
N GLU A 87 0.43 -13.57 -1.04
CA GLU A 87 -0.46 -13.90 0.08
C GLU A 87 -0.60 -12.74 1.09
N ARG A 88 0.49 -12.06 1.41
CA ARG A 88 0.47 -10.87 2.27
C ARG A 88 -0.44 -9.75 1.73
N THR A 89 -0.41 -9.52 0.41
CA THR A 89 -1.27 -8.50 -0.23
C THR A 89 -2.73 -8.93 -0.14
N LYS A 90 -3.00 -10.22 -0.39
CA LYS A 90 -4.33 -10.81 -0.28
C LYS A 90 -4.90 -10.65 1.14
N LYS A 91 -4.13 -11.02 2.17
CA LYS A 91 -4.52 -10.83 3.57
C LYS A 91 -4.80 -9.36 3.93
N ASN A 92 -3.98 -8.43 3.41
CA ASN A 92 -4.21 -7.01 3.64
C ASN A 92 -5.51 -6.52 2.97
N TYR A 93 -5.81 -6.95 1.75
CA TYR A 93 -7.04 -6.60 1.04
C TYR A 93 -8.28 -7.14 1.77
N ILE A 94 -8.24 -8.42 2.20
CA ILE A 94 -9.31 -9.03 3.00
C ILE A 94 -9.52 -8.24 4.29
N ARG A 95 -8.44 -7.90 5.01
CA ARG A 95 -8.54 -7.11 6.24
C ARG A 95 -9.15 -5.72 6.02
N MET A 96 -8.76 -5.01 4.94
CA MET A 96 -9.34 -3.72 4.59
C MET A 96 -10.84 -3.85 4.28
N TRP A 97 -11.20 -4.90 3.54
CA TRP A 97 -12.59 -5.22 3.22
C TRP A 97 -13.42 -5.50 4.48
N ASP A 98 -12.95 -6.42 5.31
CA ASP A 98 -13.63 -6.85 6.53
C ASP A 98 -13.84 -5.69 7.52
N TYR A 99 -12.85 -4.83 7.63
CA TYR A 99 -12.91 -3.72 8.58
C TYR A 99 -13.83 -2.58 8.12
N ARG A 100 -13.94 -2.32 6.79
CA ARG A 100 -14.63 -1.13 6.27
C ARG A 100 -15.87 -1.42 5.42
N ILE A 101 -15.85 -2.49 4.62
CA ILE A 101 -16.87 -2.72 3.58
C ILE A 101 -17.83 -3.84 3.96
N ARG A 102 -17.35 -4.93 4.57
CA ARG A 102 -18.14 -6.14 4.81
C ARG A 102 -19.50 -5.88 5.45
N ASN A 103 -19.54 -5.09 6.50
CA ASN A 103 -20.77 -4.82 7.27
C ASN A 103 -21.49 -3.54 6.86
N THR A 104 -20.95 -2.77 5.90
CA THR A 104 -21.56 -1.53 5.39
C THR A 104 -22.19 -1.78 4.01
N LEU A 105 -21.36 -1.75 2.97
CA LEU A 105 -21.77 -1.95 1.58
C LEU A 105 -21.86 -3.44 1.19
N GLY A 106 -21.14 -4.31 1.89
CA GLY A 106 -20.94 -5.70 1.51
C GLY A 106 -22.19 -6.56 1.43
N ASN A 107 -23.23 -6.25 2.20
CA ASN A 107 -24.49 -7.02 2.25
C ASN A 107 -25.52 -6.56 1.20
N ILE A 108 -25.25 -5.47 0.48
CA ILE A 108 -26.13 -4.98 -0.58
C ILE A 108 -26.02 -5.95 -1.77
N ARG A 109 -27.16 -6.25 -2.42
CA ARG A 109 -27.13 -7.05 -3.65
C ARG A 109 -26.50 -6.24 -4.78
N VAL A 110 -25.68 -6.89 -5.60
CA VAL A 110 -24.96 -6.25 -6.72
C VAL A 110 -25.92 -5.53 -7.67
N VAL A 111 -27.07 -6.13 -7.96
CA VAL A 111 -28.11 -5.56 -8.85
C VAL A 111 -28.83 -4.33 -8.26
N ASP A 112 -28.83 -4.16 -6.94
CA ASP A 112 -29.46 -3.03 -6.25
C ASP A 112 -28.43 -1.95 -5.88
N PHE A 113 -27.15 -2.21 -6.13
CA PHE A 113 -26.07 -1.31 -5.77
C PHE A 113 -26.06 -0.08 -6.67
N LYS A 114 -25.97 1.10 -6.05
CA LYS A 114 -26.05 2.40 -6.74
C LYS A 114 -24.82 3.24 -6.48
N THR A 115 -24.49 4.13 -7.41
CA THR A 115 -23.44 5.14 -7.26
C THR A 115 -23.60 5.99 -5.98
N SER A 116 -24.84 6.26 -5.56
CA SER A 116 -25.13 6.99 -4.32
C SER A 116 -24.61 6.26 -3.08
N HIS A 117 -24.68 4.92 -3.02
CA HIS A 117 -24.16 4.14 -1.89
C HIS A 117 -22.65 4.37 -1.72
N VAL A 118 -21.90 4.37 -2.84
CA VAL A 118 -20.45 4.60 -2.80
C VAL A 118 -20.11 6.03 -2.37
N ARG A 119 -20.81 7.01 -2.95
CA ARG A 119 -20.57 8.42 -2.61
C ARG A 119 -20.89 8.72 -1.15
N THR A 120 -22.02 8.23 -0.63
CA THR A 120 -22.36 8.38 0.79
C THR A 120 -21.33 7.69 1.69
N PHE A 121 -20.86 6.49 1.30
CA PHE A 121 -19.85 5.77 2.05
C PHE A 121 -18.51 6.53 2.08
N PHE A 122 -18.02 7.02 0.93
CA PHE A 122 -16.76 7.77 0.88
C PHE A 122 -16.87 9.12 1.58
N SER A 123 -18.02 9.79 1.53
CA SER A 123 -18.28 11.00 2.31
C SER A 123 -18.16 10.73 3.80
N ALA A 124 -18.82 9.69 4.30
CA ALA A 124 -18.74 9.31 5.71
C ALA A 124 -17.29 8.99 6.15
N LEU A 125 -16.51 8.29 5.33
CA LEU A 125 -15.10 8.02 5.62
C LEU A 125 -14.25 9.30 5.61
N SER A 126 -14.58 10.25 4.75
CA SER A 126 -13.94 11.57 4.71
C SER A 126 -14.25 12.37 5.98
N ASP A 127 -15.51 12.35 6.42
CA ASP A 127 -15.96 13.01 7.65
C ASP A 127 -15.33 12.39 8.91
N GLU A 128 -15.02 11.08 8.88
CA GLU A 128 -14.20 10.40 9.91
C GLU A 128 -12.72 10.84 9.88
N GLY A 129 -12.30 11.64 8.92
CA GLY A 129 -10.91 12.12 8.78
C GLY A 129 -9.95 11.12 8.14
N LEU A 130 -10.42 10.12 7.40
CA LEU A 130 -9.54 9.18 6.70
C LEU A 130 -8.75 9.89 5.59
N ALA A 131 -7.50 9.48 5.43
CA ALA A 131 -6.66 9.97 4.35
C ALA A 131 -7.19 9.51 2.98
N HIS A 132 -7.07 10.39 1.97
CA HIS A 132 -7.44 10.09 0.58
C HIS A 132 -6.83 8.76 0.07
N SER A 133 -5.56 8.48 0.41
CA SER A 133 -4.88 7.23 0.04
C SER A 133 -5.58 5.97 0.59
N THR A 134 -6.20 6.05 1.77
CA THR A 134 -6.97 4.95 2.36
C THR A 134 -8.27 4.74 1.60
N ILE A 135 -9.01 5.81 1.29
CA ILE A 135 -10.25 5.76 0.50
C ILE A 135 -9.94 5.25 -0.91
N LYS A 136 -8.86 5.73 -1.54
CA LYS A 136 -8.35 5.22 -2.82
C LYS A 136 -8.04 3.72 -2.79
N GLY A 137 -7.50 3.22 -1.67
CA GLY A 137 -7.30 1.77 -1.47
C GLY A 137 -8.61 0.99 -1.48
N LEU A 138 -9.65 1.48 -0.78
CA LEU A 138 -10.99 0.86 -0.78
C LEU A 138 -11.67 0.94 -2.15
N TYR A 139 -11.54 2.07 -2.84
CA TYR A 139 -11.97 2.21 -4.24
C TYR A 139 -11.30 1.18 -5.15
N GLY A 140 -9.97 0.95 -4.96
CA GLY A 140 -9.19 -0.03 -5.71
C GLY A 140 -9.60 -1.49 -5.46
N LEU A 141 -10.42 -1.78 -4.45
CA LEU A 141 -11.04 -3.08 -4.22
C LEU A 141 -12.47 -3.14 -4.79
N LEU A 142 -13.24 -2.08 -4.57
CA LEU A 142 -14.63 -2.00 -5.04
C LEU A 142 -14.72 -1.93 -6.57
N ASN A 143 -13.98 -1.02 -7.19
CA ASN A 143 -14.12 -0.75 -8.61
C ASN A 143 -13.81 -1.98 -9.49
N PRO A 144 -12.69 -2.70 -9.33
CA PRO A 144 -12.43 -3.90 -10.13
C PRO A 144 -13.41 -5.05 -9.85
N SER A 145 -13.91 -5.16 -8.60
CA SER A 145 -14.94 -6.15 -8.28
C SER A 145 -16.22 -5.90 -9.08
N PHE A 146 -16.63 -4.65 -9.24
CA PHE A 146 -17.80 -4.29 -10.05
C PHE A 146 -17.51 -4.32 -11.55
N GLU A 147 -16.27 -4.10 -12.03
CA GLU A 147 -15.90 -4.37 -13.41
C GLU A 147 -16.09 -5.85 -13.75
N LEU A 148 -15.64 -6.77 -12.88
CA LEU A 148 -15.92 -8.20 -13.05
C LEU A 148 -17.42 -8.50 -13.15
N ALA A 149 -18.26 -7.81 -12.39
CA ALA A 149 -19.71 -7.97 -12.47
C ALA A 149 -20.30 -7.48 -13.81
N VAL A 150 -19.67 -6.49 -14.45
CA VAL A 150 -20.03 -6.05 -15.81
C VAL A 150 -19.54 -7.06 -16.84
N GLU A 151 -18.30 -7.52 -16.74
CA GLU A 151 -17.71 -8.53 -17.63
C GLU A 151 -18.48 -9.85 -17.59
N ASP A 152 -18.91 -10.27 -16.40
CA ASP A 152 -19.76 -11.46 -16.20
C ASP A 152 -21.24 -11.25 -16.62
N GLY A 153 -21.63 -10.09 -17.12
CA GLY A 153 -23.00 -9.79 -17.53
C GLY A 153 -24.02 -9.75 -16.37
N ILE A 154 -23.58 -9.49 -15.14
CA ILE A 154 -24.46 -9.38 -13.95
C ILE A 154 -25.14 -8.03 -13.90
N ILE A 155 -24.43 -6.96 -14.28
CA ILE A 155 -24.90 -5.58 -14.34
C ILE A 155 -24.44 -4.90 -15.63
N ARG A 156 -25.21 -3.91 -16.11
CA ARG A 156 -24.89 -3.17 -17.35
C ARG A 156 -23.73 -2.19 -17.22
N LYS A 157 -23.56 -1.62 -16.04
CA LYS A 157 -22.58 -0.53 -15.80
C LYS A 157 -22.05 -0.62 -14.38
N ASN A 158 -20.78 -0.37 -14.24
CA ASN A 158 -20.12 -0.28 -12.94
C ASN A 158 -20.57 1.01 -12.19
N PRO A 159 -21.26 0.87 -11.04
CA PRO A 159 -21.73 2.02 -10.27
C PRO A 159 -20.62 2.72 -9.47
N VAL A 160 -19.42 2.13 -9.41
CA VAL A 160 -18.26 2.64 -8.66
C VAL A 160 -17.39 3.55 -9.51
N THR A 161 -17.35 3.32 -10.84
CA THR A 161 -16.50 4.07 -11.76
C THR A 161 -16.72 5.58 -11.62
N GLY A 162 -15.62 6.33 -11.47
CA GLY A 162 -15.64 7.79 -11.37
C GLY A 162 -16.18 8.36 -10.05
N THR A 163 -16.32 7.53 -9.00
CA THR A 163 -16.84 7.99 -7.71
C THR A 163 -15.76 8.40 -6.71
N LEU A 164 -14.47 8.15 -6.99
CA LEU A 164 -13.40 8.41 -6.03
C LEU A 164 -13.30 9.89 -5.65
N GLY A 165 -13.37 10.81 -6.64
CA GLY A 165 -13.31 12.26 -6.37
C GLY A 165 -12.18 12.67 -5.42
N ASP A 166 -12.38 13.76 -4.71
CA ASP A 166 -11.41 14.33 -3.76
C ASP A 166 -11.75 13.97 -2.29
N TYR A 167 -12.36 12.81 -2.06
CA TYR A 167 -12.67 12.35 -0.72
C TYR A 167 -11.43 12.08 0.12
N GLY A 168 -11.50 12.41 1.41
CA GLY A 168 -10.46 12.15 2.40
C GLY A 168 -9.44 13.28 2.53
N ALA A 169 -8.77 13.30 3.68
CA ALA A 169 -7.73 14.28 3.96
C ALA A 169 -6.54 14.09 2.99
N PRO A 170 -5.91 15.18 2.52
CA PRO A 170 -4.71 15.09 1.73
C PRO A 170 -3.62 14.31 2.49
N ALA A 171 -2.75 13.64 1.74
CA ALA A 171 -1.61 12.96 2.35
C ALA A 171 -0.74 14.01 3.05
N LYS A 172 -0.43 13.79 4.34
CA LYS A 172 0.61 14.57 4.99
C LYS A 172 1.95 14.22 4.35
N GLU A 173 2.62 15.21 3.80
CA GLU A 173 3.97 15.03 3.30
C GLU A 173 4.87 14.60 4.47
N LYS A 174 5.65 13.56 4.24
CA LYS A 174 6.65 13.12 5.20
C LYS A 174 7.92 13.89 4.89
N GLU A 175 8.15 14.92 5.64
CA GLU A 175 9.37 15.71 5.52
C GLU A 175 10.58 14.90 5.98
N ALA A 176 11.69 15.10 5.28
CA ALA A 176 12.99 14.65 5.74
C ALA A 176 13.43 15.52 6.94
N LEU A 177 14.24 14.96 7.82
CA LEU A 177 14.89 15.77 8.84
C LEU A 177 15.82 16.79 8.20
N THR A 178 15.90 17.99 8.73
CA THR A 178 16.96 18.93 8.36
C THR A 178 18.33 18.38 8.80
N LEU A 179 19.41 18.90 8.26
CA LEU A 179 20.76 18.49 8.67
C LEU A 179 20.97 18.68 10.17
N GLU A 180 20.55 19.81 10.68
CA GLU A 180 20.62 20.16 12.11
C GLU A 180 19.80 19.21 12.99
N GLN A 181 18.57 18.89 12.59
CA GLN A 181 17.72 17.93 13.30
C GLN A 181 18.36 16.54 13.31
N GLN A 182 18.93 16.10 12.18
CA GLN A 182 19.62 14.82 12.09
C GLN A 182 20.83 14.76 13.03
N GLU A 183 21.64 15.80 13.06
CA GLU A 183 22.83 15.89 13.94
C GLU A 183 22.43 15.90 15.42
N LYS A 184 21.45 16.73 15.80
CA LYS A 184 20.92 16.80 17.17
C LYS A 184 20.38 15.45 17.61
N LEU A 185 19.63 14.75 16.74
CA LEU A 185 19.07 13.44 17.04
C LEU A 185 20.16 12.39 17.26
N LEU A 186 21.14 12.28 16.35
CA LEU A 186 22.24 11.33 16.47
C LEU A 186 23.09 11.59 17.71
N LYS A 187 23.40 12.85 18.00
CA LYS A 187 24.14 13.26 19.20
C LYS A 187 23.36 12.91 20.49
N PHE A 188 22.05 13.15 20.52
CA PHE A 188 21.22 12.76 21.66
C PHE A 188 21.23 11.25 21.89
N VAL A 189 21.11 10.46 20.84
CA VAL A 189 21.14 8.99 20.90
C VAL A 189 22.52 8.50 21.37
N GLU A 190 23.61 9.09 20.85
CA GLU A 190 24.98 8.73 21.23
C GLU A 190 25.27 8.99 22.70
N GLN A 191 24.74 10.07 23.27
CA GLN A 191 24.90 10.44 24.67
C GLN A 191 23.98 9.67 25.62
N SER A 192 22.97 8.96 25.11
CA SER A 192 22.02 8.24 25.93
C SER A 192 22.47 6.83 26.23
N ASN A 193 22.58 6.47 27.51
CA ASN A 193 22.87 5.09 27.91
C ASN A 193 21.77 4.09 27.49
N VAL A 194 20.53 4.56 27.36
CA VAL A 194 19.37 3.73 26.98
C VAL A 194 19.27 3.53 25.47
N TYR A 195 19.53 4.60 24.69
CA TYR A 195 19.27 4.60 23.25
C TYR A 195 20.52 4.36 22.40
N LYS A 196 21.72 4.52 22.97
CA LYS A 196 22.99 4.31 22.29
C LYS A 196 23.13 2.97 21.54
N PRO A 197 22.56 1.84 22.04
CA PRO A 197 22.58 0.58 21.31
C PRO A 197 21.85 0.61 19.96
N HIS A 198 20.93 1.55 19.74
CA HIS A 198 20.18 1.71 18.49
C HIS A 198 20.91 2.60 17.46
N LEU A 199 21.97 3.32 17.89
CA LEU A 199 22.68 4.26 17.05
C LEU A 199 23.25 3.62 15.76
N PRO A 200 23.92 2.45 15.81
CA PRO A 200 24.47 1.84 14.60
C PRO A 200 23.39 1.53 13.55
N MET A 201 22.24 1.00 13.99
CA MET A 201 21.13 0.71 13.09
C MET A 201 20.59 1.98 12.43
N MET A 202 20.43 3.07 13.18
CA MET A 202 19.99 4.36 12.65
C MET A 202 20.99 4.90 11.64
N GLN A 203 22.31 4.83 11.93
CA GLN A 203 23.37 5.28 11.01
C GLN A 203 23.40 4.47 9.71
N VAL A 204 23.18 3.14 9.77
CA VAL A 204 23.05 2.30 8.57
C VAL A 204 21.81 2.70 7.75
N MET A 205 20.67 2.93 8.41
CA MET A 205 19.44 3.34 7.72
C MET A 205 19.57 4.72 7.05
N PHE A 206 20.24 5.66 7.68
CA PHE A 206 20.52 6.98 7.09
C PHE A 206 21.52 6.87 5.92
N GLY A 207 22.65 6.21 6.16
CA GLY A 207 23.79 6.27 5.25
C GLY A 207 23.70 5.33 4.05
N ALA A 208 23.02 4.19 4.19
CA ALA A 208 22.78 3.24 3.11
C ALA A 208 21.35 3.32 2.56
N CYS A 209 20.52 4.19 3.07
CA CYS A 209 19.15 4.43 2.62
C CYS A 209 18.29 3.15 2.54
N LEU A 210 18.50 2.18 3.41
CA LEU A 210 17.82 0.89 3.40
C LEU A 210 16.37 0.98 3.89
N ARG A 211 15.49 0.13 3.33
CA ARG A 211 14.17 -0.08 3.91
C ARG A 211 14.30 -0.82 5.25
N VAL A 212 13.37 -0.60 6.18
CA VAL A 212 13.42 -1.31 7.47
C VAL A 212 13.47 -2.82 7.29
N SER A 213 12.72 -3.38 6.35
CA SER A 213 12.72 -4.82 6.05
C SER A 213 14.04 -5.32 5.45
N GLU A 214 14.74 -4.51 4.67
CA GLU A 214 16.09 -4.79 4.19
C GLU A 214 17.08 -4.73 5.38
N THR A 215 17.03 -3.66 6.18
CA THR A 215 17.93 -3.47 7.33
C THR A 215 17.85 -4.60 8.34
N ILE A 216 16.65 -5.01 8.76
CA ILE A 216 16.49 -6.10 9.73
C ILE A 216 16.80 -7.47 9.14
N GLY A 217 16.77 -7.58 7.80
CA GLY A 217 17.13 -8.79 7.05
C GLY A 217 18.62 -8.93 6.77
N LEU A 218 19.45 -7.91 7.05
CA LEU A 218 20.89 -8.02 6.85
C LEU A 218 21.51 -9.08 7.75
N THR A 219 22.36 -9.90 7.15
CA THR A 219 23.23 -10.86 7.82
C THR A 219 24.68 -10.44 7.70
N TRP A 220 25.57 -11.01 8.53
CA TRP A 220 27.01 -10.71 8.43
C TRP A 220 27.63 -11.18 7.11
N SER A 221 26.99 -12.11 6.40
CA SER A 221 27.43 -12.53 5.04
C SER A 221 27.07 -11.49 3.96
N ASP A 222 26.12 -10.60 4.22
CA ASP A 222 25.73 -9.54 3.29
C ASP A 222 26.66 -8.29 3.41
N VAL A 223 27.59 -8.28 4.37
CA VAL A 223 28.42 -7.10 4.69
C VAL A 223 29.89 -7.41 4.46
N ASP A 224 30.42 -6.94 3.35
CA ASP A 224 31.86 -7.03 3.06
C ASP A 224 32.61 -5.84 3.69
N MET A 225 33.15 -6.07 4.89
CA MET A 225 33.92 -5.06 5.62
C MET A 225 35.28 -4.73 4.95
N LYS A 226 35.84 -5.65 4.13
CA LYS A 226 37.10 -5.45 3.46
C LYS A 226 36.94 -4.53 2.25
N ASN A 227 35.96 -4.81 1.40
CA ASN A 227 35.65 -4.03 0.22
C ASN A 227 34.72 -2.85 0.52
N ARG A 228 34.20 -2.73 1.76
CA ARG A 228 33.25 -1.72 2.21
C ARG A 228 31.98 -1.69 1.38
N GLU A 229 31.33 -2.83 1.25
CA GLU A 229 30.15 -3.00 0.42
C GLU A 229 29.04 -3.75 1.18
N ILE A 230 27.79 -3.39 0.93
CA ILE A 230 26.60 -4.05 1.47
C ILE A 230 25.85 -4.69 0.31
N HIS A 231 25.71 -6.01 0.33
CA HIS A 231 24.85 -6.73 -0.61
C HIS A 231 23.42 -6.74 -0.10
N VAL A 232 22.49 -6.13 -0.84
CA VAL A 232 21.06 -6.12 -0.52
C VAL A 232 20.37 -7.11 -1.45
N GLY A 233 20.23 -8.37 -1.02
CA GLY A 233 19.63 -9.45 -1.81
C GLY A 233 18.26 -9.90 -1.33
N GLY A 234 17.83 -9.50 -0.12
CA GLY A 234 16.57 -9.95 0.49
C GLY A 234 16.01 -8.98 1.51
N GLN A 235 14.85 -9.33 2.03
CA GLN A 235 14.19 -8.57 3.07
C GLN A 235 13.44 -9.49 4.05
N LEU A 236 13.43 -9.16 5.32
CA LEU A 236 12.56 -9.81 6.29
C LEU A 236 11.24 -9.06 6.41
N VAL A 237 10.14 -9.80 6.29
CA VAL A 237 8.79 -9.30 6.53
C VAL A 237 8.14 -10.07 7.67
N TYR A 238 7.38 -9.40 8.52
CA TYR A 238 6.71 -10.01 9.66
C TYR A 238 5.20 -9.93 9.46
N TYR A 239 4.56 -11.07 9.30
CA TYR A 239 3.10 -11.16 9.12
C TYR A 239 2.58 -12.54 9.57
N GLU A 240 1.27 -12.66 9.67
CA GLU A 240 0.58 -13.89 10.06
C GLU A 240 0.64 -14.91 8.92
N GLY A 241 1.40 -15.98 9.13
CA GLY A 241 1.43 -17.18 8.29
C GLY A 241 0.42 -18.22 8.79
N ASP A 242 0.56 -19.46 8.33
CA ASP A 242 -0.32 -20.57 8.72
C ASP A 242 -0.09 -20.99 10.19
N GLU A 243 1.11 -20.78 10.70
CA GLU A 243 1.53 -21.08 12.08
C GLU A 243 1.48 -19.87 13.02
N GLY A 244 0.80 -18.78 12.60
CA GLY A 244 0.73 -17.52 13.32
C GLY A 244 1.74 -16.49 12.85
N TYR A 245 1.94 -15.43 13.67
CA TYR A 245 2.83 -14.34 13.32
C TYR A 245 4.30 -14.74 13.36
N CYS A 246 4.99 -14.73 12.23
CA CYS A 246 6.40 -15.07 12.11
C CYS A 246 7.12 -14.19 11.08
N PHE A 247 8.46 -14.29 11.07
CA PHE A 247 9.26 -13.70 10.01
C PHE A 247 9.25 -14.61 8.78
N HIS A 248 9.15 -13.96 7.64
CA HIS A 248 9.28 -14.60 6.33
C HIS A 248 10.43 -13.93 5.59
N ASP A 249 11.34 -14.74 5.05
CA ASP A 249 12.26 -14.25 4.05
C ASP A 249 11.50 -13.98 2.75
N SER A 250 11.78 -12.87 2.14
CA SER A 250 11.14 -12.47 0.89
C SER A 250 12.20 -11.87 0.00
N GLU A 251 12.29 -12.36 -1.21
CA GLU A 251 13.04 -11.66 -2.25
C GLU A 251 12.60 -10.20 -2.33
N THR A 252 13.48 -9.36 -2.77
CA THR A 252 13.16 -7.96 -3.05
C THR A 252 11.98 -7.89 -4.01
N LYS A 253 11.14 -6.87 -3.88
CA LYS A 253 9.89 -6.75 -4.64
C LYS A 253 10.12 -6.65 -6.16
N THR A 254 11.32 -6.27 -6.57
CA THR A 254 11.75 -6.06 -7.95
C THR A 254 13.23 -6.37 -8.07
N ASP A 255 13.71 -6.70 -9.27
CA ASP A 255 15.14 -6.89 -9.57
C ASP A 255 15.98 -5.65 -9.20
N ALA A 256 15.42 -4.46 -9.31
CA ALA A 256 16.06 -3.22 -8.85
C ALA A 256 16.30 -3.18 -7.33
N GLY A 257 15.68 -4.08 -6.57
CA GLY A 257 15.93 -4.24 -5.13
C GLY A 257 17.22 -4.96 -4.81
N ILE A 258 17.74 -5.80 -5.72
CA ILE A 258 19.04 -6.48 -5.56
C ILE A 258 20.12 -5.50 -6.00
N ARG A 259 21.01 -5.16 -5.07
CA ARG A 259 22.02 -4.15 -5.33
C ARG A 259 23.15 -4.21 -4.31
N ASP A 260 24.34 -3.76 -4.73
CA ASP A 260 25.51 -3.59 -3.88
C ASP A 260 25.70 -2.11 -3.58
N ILE A 261 25.75 -1.75 -2.30
CA ILE A 261 25.85 -0.36 -1.84
C ILE A 261 27.21 -0.14 -1.19
N PRO A 262 28.08 0.75 -1.75
CA PRO A 262 29.31 1.14 -1.11
C PRO A 262 29.06 1.82 0.24
N MET A 263 29.84 1.47 1.27
CA MET A 263 29.71 2.04 2.60
C MET A 263 30.38 3.40 2.68
N THR A 264 29.66 4.40 3.17
CA THR A 264 30.29 5.61 3.71
C THR A 264 31.07 5.28 4.98
N GLN A 265 31.98 6.19 5.42
CA GLN A 265 32.73 6.00 6.67
C GLN A 265 31.77 5.82 7.87
N MET A 266 30.67 6.59 7.94
CA MET A 266 29.66 6.47 8.99
C MET A 266 29.03 5.07 9.03
N VAL A 267 28.70 4.50 7.88
CA VAL A 267 28.10 3.17 7.77
C VAL A 267 29.08 2.07 8.16
N TYR A 268 30.33 2.20 7.72
CA TYR A 268 31.41 1.28 8.08
C TYR A 268 31.64 1.24 9.60
N ASP A 269 31.73 2.42 10.23
CA ASP A 269 31.92 2.54 11.68
C ASP A 269 30.68 2.04 12.44
N ALA A 270 29.48 2.22 11.89
CA ALA A 270 28.23 1.69 12.45
C ALA A 270 28.24 0.15 12.50
N PHE A 271 28.67 -0.53 11.44
CA PHE A 271 28.80 -1.99 11.45
C PHE A 271 29.87 -2.48 12.41
N ARG A 272 31.00 -1.79 12.52
CA ARG A 272 32.02 -2.09 13.53
C ARG A 272 31.42 -2.00 14.95
N LYS A 273 30.80 -0.87 15.28
CA LYS A 273 30.13 -0.68 16.59
C LYS A 273 29.04 -1.71 16.84
N GLN A 274 28.26 -2.07 15.82
CA GLN A 274 27.23 -3.11 15.96
C GLN A 274 27.83 -4.49 16.26
N ARG A 275 28.96 -4.81 15.63
CA ARG A 275 29.66 -6.08 15.88
C ARG A 275 30.21 -6.14 17.34
N GLU A 276 30.78 -5.04 17.80
CA GLU A 276 31.22 -4.91 19.19
C GLU A 276 30.05 -5.06 20.18
N LEU A 277 28.93 -4.37 19.92
CA LEU A 277 27.73 -4.48 20.74
C LEU A 277 27.16 -5.90 20.78
N ASN A 278 27.10 -6.57 19.64
CA ASN A 278 26.62 -7.95 19.56
C ASN A 278 27.50 -8.90 20.40
N LEU A 279 28.82 -8.71 20.34
CA LEU A 279 29.77 -9.48 21.19
C LEU A 279 29.61 -9.16 22.67
N MET A 280 29.59 -7.89 23.05
CA MET A 280 29.50 -7.44 24.44
C MET A 280 28.19 -7.87 25.12
N LEU A 281 27.08 -7.86 24.38
CA LEU A 281 25.74 -8.14 24.90
C LEU A 281 25.29 -9.58 24.63
N GLY A 282 26.13 -10.41 24.01
CA GLY A 282 25.79 -11.78 23.63
C GLY A 282 24.63 -11.86 22.62
N LEU A 283 24.45 -10.84 21.78
CA LEU A 283 23.36 -10.74 20.81
C LEU A 283 23.71 -11.51 19.52
N GLN A 284 23.85 -12.82 19.62
CA GLN A 284 24.04 -13.67 18.44
C GLN A 284 22.69 -14.09 17.90
N SER A 285 22.55 -14.09 16.57
CA SER A 285 21.38 -14.68 15.94
C SER A 285 21.42 -16.21 16.09
N ASN A 286 20.38 -16.75 16.67
CA ASN A 286 20.21 -18.20 16.89
C ASN A 286 19.06 -18.77 16.05
N VAL A 287 18.59 -18.01 15.06
CA VAL A 287 17.49 -18.40 14.19
C VAL A 287 17.93 -18.45 12.73
N GLU A 288 17.34 -19.39 12.02
CA GLU A 288 17.40 -19.48 10.57
C GLU A 288 16.01 -19.16 9.99
N ILE A 289 15.95 -18.29 8.99
CA ILE A 289 14.72 -17.85 8.34
C ILE A 289 14.95 -17.89 6.83
N GLY A 290 14.24 -18.75 6.11
CA GLY A 290 14.39 -18.88 4.66
C GLY A 290 15.80 -19.26 4.21
N GLY A 291 16.52 -20.07 4.98
CA GLY A 291 17.91 -20.46 4.71
C GLY A 291 18.95 -19.39 5.09
N ARG A 292 18.54 -18.24 5.64
CA ARG A 292 19.44 -17.15 6.06
C ARG A 292 19.61 -17.17 7.57
N SER A 293 20.84 -17.00 8.04
CA SER A 293 21.22 -16.97 9.45
C SER A 293 22.24 -15.88 9.72
N GLY A 294 22.58 -15.64 10.99
CA GLY A 294 23.58 -14.62 11.34
C GLY A 294 23.11 -13.19 11.19
N PHE A 295 21.84 -12.91 11.44
CA PHE A 295 21.25 -11.57 11.36
C PHE A 295 21.99 -10.57 12.26
N ILE A 296 22.16 -9.34 11.78
CA ILE A 296 22.98 -8.31 12.42
C ILE A 296 22.23 -7.63 13.56
N PHE A 297 20.98 -7.25 13.32
CA PHE A 297 20.17 -6.45 14.26
C PHE A 297 19.18 -7.33 15.00
N ASN A 298 19.58 -7.78 16.20
CA ASN A 298 18.86 -8.75 17.00
C ASN A 298 18.33 -8.17 18.30
N THR A 299 17.25 -8.76 18.78
CA THR A 299 16.78 -8.60 20.15
C THR A 299 17.69 -9.37 21.13
N LYS A 300 17.55 -9.13 22.43
CA LYS A 300 18.23 -9.89 23.48
C LYS A 300 17.95 -11.42 23.46
N HIS A 301 16.97 -11.85 22.67
CA HIS A 301 16.62 -13.26 22.51
C HIS A 301 17.19 -13.88 21.21
N GLY A 302 18.13 -13.22 20.53
CA GLY A 302 18.77 -13.72 19.30
C GLY A 302 17.85 -13.78 18.09
N ARG A 303 16.73 -13.07 18.10
CA ARG A 303 15.80 -12.94 16.98
C ARG A 303 15.92 -11.58 16.34
N PRO A 304 15.75 -11.43 15.02
CA PRO A 304 15.72 -10.13 14.36
C PRO A 304 14.71 -9.18 15.00
N ILE A 305 15.02 -7.89 14.98
CA ILE A 305 14.11 -6.86 15.50
C ILE A 305 12.93 -6.73 14.52
N MET A 306 11.70 -6.72 15.05
CA MET A 306 10.51 -6.51 14.21
C MET A 306 10.44 -5.08 13.66
N PRO A 307 9.90 -4.86 12.45
CA PRO A 307 9.70 -3.50 11.91
C PRO A 307 8.93 -2.56 12.85
N ALA A 308 7.92 -3.09 13.55
CA ALA A 308 7.18 -2.34 14.57
C ALA A 308 8.05 -1.96 15.76
N GLY A 309 8.99 -2.83 16.16
CA GLY A 309 9.97 -2.56 17.21
C GLY A 309 10.89 -1.41 16.85
N VAL A 310 11.37 -1.36 15.57
CA VAL A 310 12.17 -0.24 15.07
C VAL A 310 11.40 1.07 15.18
N ASN A 311 10.16 1.13 14.71
CA ASN A 311 9.36 2.35 14.81
C ASN A 311 9.03 2.71 16.27
N SER A 312 8.88 1.72 17.15
CA SER A 312 8.64 1.94 18.58
C SER A 312 9.82 2.59 19.27
N PHE A 313 11.06 2.09 19.09
CA PHE A 313 12.21 2.74 19.69
C PHE A 313 12.47 4.14 19.09
N LEU A 314 12.26 4.36 17.78
CA LEU A 314 12.37 5.70 17.18
C LEU A 314 11.39 6.68 17.80
N LYS A 315 10.12 6.28 18.00
CA LYS A 315 9.12 7.09 18.69
C LYS A 315 9.55 7.41 20.12
N ASN A 316 10.10 6.44 20.84
CA ASN A 316 10.56 6.63 22.22
C ASN A 316 11.76 7.60 22.30
N ILE A 317 12.68 7.52 21.33
CA ILE A 317 13.82 8.45 21.20
C ILE A 317 13.32 9.88 21.01
N VAL A 318 12.39 10.10 20.06
CA VAL A 318 11.81 11.43 19.82
C VAL A 318 11.10 11.97 21.04
N ASN A 319 10.27 11.15 21.70
CA ASN A 319 9.57 11.55 22.91
C ASN A 319 10.54 11.94 24.04
N ALA A 320 11.61 11.18 24.22
CA ALA A 320 12.62 11.46 25.23
C ALA A 320 13.44 12.73 24.89
N TYR A 321 13.79 12.93 23.61
CA TYR A 321 14.43 14.16 23.15
C TYR A 321 13.53 15.37 23.42
N ASN A 322 12.29 15.34 22.96
CA ASN A 322 11.36 16.43 23.09
C ASN A 322 11.06 16.78 24.56
N LYS A 323 10.97 15.74 25.42
CA LYS A 323 10.80 15.96 26.88
C LYS A 323 12.03 16.66 27.49
N LYS A 324 13.24 16.26 27.10
CA LYS A 324 14.48 16.89 27.57
C LYS A 324 14.59 18.33 27.05
N GLU A 325 14.33 18.53 25.77
CA GLU A 325 14.40 19.81 25.10
C GLU A 325 13.39 20.81 25.68
N SER A 326 12.13 20.39 25.91
CA SER A 326 11.12 21.25 26.53
C SER A 326 11.54 21.77 27.92
N LYS A 327 12.15 20.91 28.73
CA LYS A 327 12.67 21.32 30.05
C LYS A 327 13.80 22.32 29.94
N LEU A 328 14.78 22.05 29.04
CA LEU A 328 15.92 22.92 28.83
C LEU A 328 15.47 24.31 28.30
N ALA A 329 14.53 24.31 27.35
CA ALA A 329 13.97 25.53 26.79
C ALA A 329 13.23 26.37 27.86
N GLU A 330 12.49 25.73 28.78
CA GLU A 330 11.83 26.37 29.92
C GLU A 330 12.86 27.03 30.88
N GLU A 331 13.95 26.31 31.21
CA GLU A 331 15.05 26.81 32.03
C GLU A 331 15.77 28.01 31.35
N GLU A 332 15.98 27.93 30.04
CA GLU A 332 16.65 28.95 29.24
C GLU A 332 15.70 30.06 28.75
N LYS A 333 14.40 29.96 29.03
CA LYS A 333 13.36 30.93 28.62
C LYS A 333 13.32 31.14 27.10
N ARG A 334 13.46 30.08 26.32
CA ARG A 334 13.38 30.09 24.85
C ARG A 334 12.29 29.13 24.35
N GLU A 335 11.93 29.23 23.07
CA GLU A 335 11.07 28.24 22.43
C GLU A 335 11.81 26.90 22.27
N PRO A 336 11.11 25.76 22.52
CA PRO A 336 11.71 24.43 22.37
C PRO A 336 11.88 24.02 20.90
N GLU A 337 13.03 23.52 20.56
CA GLU A 337 13.30 22.97 19.23
C GLU A 337 12.93 21.48 19.17
N LEU A 338 11.64 21.21 18.98
CA LEU A 338 11.10 19.86 19.01
C LEU A 338 11.43 19.07 17.72
N MET A 339 11.79 17.80 17.90
CA MET A 339 11.88 16.85 16.78
C MET A 339 10.50 16.47 16.27
N PRO A 340 10.29 16.46 14.94
CA PRO A 340 9.06 15.93 14.37
C PRO A 340 8.95 14.42 14.62
N PRO A 341 7.73 13.83 14.48
CA PRO A 341 7.58 12.38 14.55
C PRO A 341 8.40 11.68 13.46
N ILE A 342 9.27 10.75 13.86
CA ILE A 342 10.10 9.98 12.94
C ILE A 342 9.71 8.52 12.89
N SER A 343 9.95 7.90 11.74
CA SER A 343 9.78 6.49 11.48
C SER A 343 11.01 5.95 10.74
N SER A 344 11.10 4.64 10.62
CA SER A 344 12.12 3.99 9.78
C SER A 344 12.13 4.53 8.33
N HIS A 345 10.95 4.87 7.81
CA HIS A 345 10.85 5.47 6.48
C HIS A 345 11.36 6.92 6.44
N THR A 346 11.18 7.69 7.52
CA THR A 346 11.75 9.04 7.67
C THR A 346 13.28 9.01 7.62
N LEU A 347 13.93 8.03 8.30
CA LEU A 347 15.38 7.88 8.25
C LEU A 347 15.89 7.65 6.82
N ARG A 348 15.26 6.71 6.11
CA ARG A 348 15.56 6.44 4.70
C ARG A 348 15.32 7.66 3.80
N HIS A 349 14.20 8.36 4.01
CA HIS A 349 13.85 9.58 3.25
C HIS A 349 14.90 10.67 3.49
N THR A 350 15.30 10.89 4.75
CA THR A 350 16.37 11.83 5.11
C THR A 350 17.69 11.47 4.41
N GLY A 351 18.08 10.17 4.41
CA GLY A 351 19.27 9.72 3.67
C GLY A 351 19.19 10.04 2.17
N CYS A 352 18.03 9.80 1.54
CA CYS A 352 17.80 10.15 0.14
C CYS A 352 17.91 11.67 -0.10
N THR A 353 17.35 12.48 0.78
CA THR A 353 17.43 13.95 0.73
C THR A 353 18.90 14.41 0.83
N ARG A 354 19.70 13.82 1.76
CA ARG A 354 21.14 14.12 1.84
C ARG A 354 21.89 13.82 0.54
N LEU A 355 21.57 12.70 -0.14
CA LEU A 355 22.16 12.39 -1.45
C LEU A 355 21.81 13.49 -2.48
N GLY A 356 20.56 13.93 -2.53
CA GLY A 356 20.15 15.00 -3.44
C GLY A 356 20.80 16.35 -3.13
N GLU A 357 20.87 16.75 -1.86
CA GLU A 357 21.54 18.00 -1.42
C GLU A 357 23.04 18.01 -1.75
N ASN A 358 23.65 16.83 -1.81
CA ASN A 358 25.06 16.66 -2.24
C ASN A 358 25.19 16.47 -3.76
N ASN A 359 24.16 16.78 -4.54
CA ASN A 359 24.17 16.70 -6.00
C ASN A 359 24.51 15.30 -6.57
N VAL A 360 24.16 14.23 -5.85
CA VAL A 360 24.32 12.87 -6.34
C VAL A 360 23.38 12.65 -7.53
N ASN A 361 23.94 12.09 -8.61
CA ASN A 361 23.18 11.81 -9.82
C ASN A 361 21.88 11.05 -9.50
N PRO A 362 20.69 11.50 -9.99
CA PRO A 362 19.40 10.85 -9.72
C PRO A 362 19.36 9.35 -10.06
N LYS A 363 20.12 8.90 -11.06
CA LYS A 363 20.24 7.46 -11.39
C LYS A 363 20.97 6.68 -10.31
N VAL A 364 22.02 7.27 -9.73
CA VAL A 364 22.75 6.67 -8.60
C VAL A 364 21.84 6.64 -7.37
N MET A 365 21.10 7.72 -7.10
CA MET A 365 20.10 7.74 -6.03
C MET A 365 19.03 6.66 -6.23
N GLN A 366 18.49 6.52 -7.45
CA GLN A 366 17.52 5.47 -7.79
C GLN A 366 18.10 4.08 -7.50
N TYR A 367 19.35 3.83 -7.87
CA TYR A 367 20.05 2.57 -7.62
C TYR A 367 20.22 2.32 -6.12
N VAL A 368 20.79 3.26 -5.37
CA VAL A 368 21.01 3.14 -3.91
C VAL A 368 19.68 2.91 -3.18
N MET A 369 18.63 3.61 -3.59
CA MET A 369 17.28 3.45 -3.03
C MET A 369 16.60 2.14 -3.46
N GLY A 370 17.03 1.49 -4.54
CA GLY A 370 16.34 0.33 -5.10
C GLY A 370 14.90 0.66 -5.50
N HIS A 371 14.69 1.79 -6.17
CA HIS A 371 13.40 2.19 -6.71
C HIS A 371 13.26 1.69 -8.15
N SER A 372 12.23 0.87 -8.40
CA SER A 372 11.87 0.44 -9.76
C SER A 372 11.35 1.59 -10.62
N ASP A 373 10.69 2.57 -10.00
CA ASP A 373 10.18 3.77 -10.65
C ASP A 373 11.04 4.98 -10.30
N ALA A 374 11.58 5.63 -11.34
CA ALA A 374 12.40 6.84 -11.22
C ALA A 374 11.61 8.02 -10.64
N GLN A 375 10.28 8.07 -10.88
CA GLN A 375 9.43 9.15 -10.41
C GLN A 375 9.48 9.31 -8.88
N ILE A 376 9.60 8.19 -8.15
CA ILE A 376 9.71 8.20 -6.67
C ILE A 376 10.96 8.95 -6.24
N THR A 377 12.09 8.73 -6.92
CA THR A 377 13.35 9.41 -6.64
C THR A 377 13.30 10.87 -7.07
N MET A 378 12.72 11.15 -8.24
CA MET A 378 12.57 12.51 -8.77
C MET A 378 11.68 13.38 -7.89
N ASN A 379 10.64 12.84 -7.29
CA ASN A 379 9.81 13.59 -6.36
C ASN A 379 10.62 14.10 -5.15
N VAL A 380 11.54 13.30 -4.62
CA VAL A 380 12.45 13.75 -3.55
C VAL A 380 13.41 14.80 -4.07
N TYR A 381 13.98 14.61 -5.27
CA TYR A 381 14.93 15.54 -5.88
C TYR A 381 14.28 16.90 -6.19
N ASN A 382 13.05 16.93 -6.66
CA ASN A 382 12.32 18.15 -7.01
C ASN A 382 12.06 19.05 -5.77
N HIS A 383 11.89 18.46 -4.58
CA HIS A 383 11.74 19.24 -3.34
C HIS A 383 13.05 19.94 -2.91
N ILE A 384 14.21 19.47 -3.38
CA ILE A 384 15.53 20.02 -3.06
C ILE A 384 15.92 21.16 -4.01
N ALA A 385 15.36 21.16 -5.23
CA ALA A 385 15.66 22.15 -6.26
C ALA A 385 15.00 23.52 -5.96
N GLU A 386 15.47 24.18 -4.91
CA GLU A 386 15.15 25.58 -4.66
C GLU A 386 15.76 26.48 -5.76
N LYS A 387 15.22 27.68 -5.93
CA LYS A 387 15.64 28.64 -6.95
C LYS A 387 17.16 28.94 -6.93
N SER A 388 17.76 29.01 -5.73
CA SER A 388 19.20 29.14 -5.52
C SER A 388 20.03 28.01 -6.11
N HIS A 389 19.48 26.78 -6.10
CA HIS A 389 20.12 25.60 -6.70
C HIS A 389 20.07 25.67 -8.22
N VAL A 390 18.95 26.11 -8.79
CA VAL A 390 18.81 26.33 -10.24
C VAL A 390 19.80 27.37 -10.73
N GLU A 391 19.96 28.49 -10.01
CA GLU A 391 20.93 29.54 -10.34
C GLU A 391 22.38 29.03 -10.30
N ASN A 392 22.71 28.21 -9.29
CA ASN A 392 24.04 27.59 -9.17
C ASN A 392 24.31 26.56 -10.31
N GLU A 393 23.33 25.75 -10.68
CA GLU A 393 23.48 24.80 -11.80
C GLU A 393 23.58 25.53 -13.15
N MET A 394 22.80 26.59 -13.35
CA MET A 394 22.88 27.40 -14.56
C MET A 394 24.22 28.15 -14.67
N SER A 395 24.82 28.58 -13.56
CA SER A 395 26.12 29.24 -13.58
C SER A 395 27.26 28.30 -14.04
N LYS A 396 27.10 26.98 -13.88
CA LYS A 396 28.05 25.98 -14.41
C LYS A 396 27.99 25.83 -15.93
N MET A 397 26.95 26.33 -16.58
CA MET A 397 26.77 26.29 -18.03
C MET A 397 27.39 27.51 -18.74
N ASN A 398 28.09 28.38 -18.04
CA ASN A 398 28.84 29.45 -18.68
C ASN A 398 29.91 28.82 -19.59
N LEU A 399 29.65 28.86 -20.90
CA LEU A 399 30.60 28.48 -21.93
C LEU A 399 31.83 29.36 -21.78
N PRO A 400 33.06 28.84 -21.95
CA PRO A 400 34.23 29.67 -21.99
C PRO A 400 34.03 30.75 -23.07
N GLU A 401 34.35 32.00 -22.71
CA GLU A 401 34.31 33.10 -23.66
C GLU A 401 35.08 32.72 -24.92
N THR A 402 34.46 32.93 -26.07
CA THR A 402 35.00 32.61 -27.38
C THR A 402 36.46 33.05 -27.51
N VAL A 403 37.31 32.10 -27.94
CA VAL A 403 38.67 32.39 -28.38
C VAL A 403 38.62 33.55 -29.38
N PRO A 404 39.38 34.65 -29.17
CA PRO A 404 39.42 35.76 -30.13
C PRO A 404 39.93 35.22 -31.47
N ALA A 405 39.22 35.56 -32.53
CA ALA A 405 39.65 35.27 -33.90
C ALA A 405 41.06 35.80 -34.12
N VAL A 406 41.99 34.89 -34.41
CA VAL A 406 43.30 35.25 -34.91
C VAL A 406 43.10 35.84 -36.31
N VAL A 407 43.42 37.15 -36.44
CA VAL A 407 43.51 37.85 -37.70
C VAL A 407 44.78 37.47 -38.42
#